data_b60aa57e2e00382d1be6b3a114bea274
#
_entry.id   b60aa57e2e00382d1be6b3a114bea274
#
_cell.length_a   1.000
_cell.length_b   1.000
_cell.length_c   1.000
_cell.angle_alpha   90.00
_cell.angle_beta   90.00
_cell.angle_gamma   90.00
#
_symmetry.space_group_name_H-M   'P 1'
#
loop_
_entity.id
_entity.type
_entity.pdbx_description
1 polymer ?
#
loop_
_entity_poly.entity_id
_entity_poly.type
_entity_poly.pdbx_seq_one_letter_code
_entity_poly.pdbx_strand_id
1 'polypeptide(L)'
;MVETGTKYGSVSTGIDHLKELGVTHVQLLPFYDYATKHNTTLNDIYNWGYDPVNYNVPEDRFSTCPSDYVERIREVKEMINEFHKNGIRVIMDVVYNHTYDKEMFKNISTKYYTTTDLSGCGNSINTGVPMVSRMIRDSLEYWVDEYNIDGFRFDLIGIYHTSAVKDWGNYMNNTKFPDRMLLMYGEPWNGYATDNEESQKVRMSAVSSLTSAKVGVFNGKYRQSLKGSNDTGKRGYIFNQNEDDGTAYAANIAVGLKGSLTSLDKSNCSDTSGTWTRFFAGTPDQSINYISAHDNLCLWDKIKEAGVTGDYAQRIVKFGHGILLTSQGIPFIHAGDEFLRTKHKGKGSSMAHNSYMAGIETNSIDWKLKSTNNGIFKYHADLFKLRKDNDGLRYRKGTGSTTISGNAVNYYVQNTNGTKLCIVVNPGNNMSAPVSGKTIFDINGLSPKSSDCEGTAVTVIKY
;
A
#
# COMPACT_ATOMS: atom_id res chain seq x y z
N MET A 1 4.64 19.50 -5.52
CA MET A 1 3.69 18.35 -5.53
C MET A 1 2.25 18.81 -5.64
N VAL A 2 1.85 19.85 -4.93
CA VAL A 2 0.46 20.32 -4.83
C VAL A 2 0.10 21.51 -5.73
N GLU A 3 1.02 22.05 -6.50
CA GLU A 3 0.72 23.06 -7.50
C GLU A 3 -0.19 22.50 -8.59
N THR A 4 -1.27 23.21 -8.89
CA THR A 4 -2.20 22.89 -9.98
C THR A 4 -1.70 23.44 -11.33
N GLY A 5 -2.13 22.83 -12.43
CA GLY A 5 -1.75 23.26 -13.78
C GLY A 5 -0.34 22.84 -14.19
N THR A 6 0.40 22.12 -13.36
CA THR A 6 1.76 21.66 -13.71
C THR A 6 1.71 20.53 -14.72
N LYS A 7 2.63 20.58 -15.72
CA LYS A 7 2.66 19.63 -16.84
C LYS A 7 4.10 19.27 -17.22
N TYR A 8 4.24 18.06 -17.78
CA TYR A 8 5.38 17.66 -18.58
C TYR A 8 4.91 17.44 -20.03
N GLY A 9 5.26 18.33 -20.94
CA GLY A 9 4.69 18.33 -22.27
C GLY A 9 3.16 18.47 -22.22
N SER A 10 2.43 17.47 -22.73
CA SER A 10 0.97 17.46 -22.76
C SER A 10 0.33 16.75 -21.55
N VAL A 11 1.11 16.10 -20.67
CA VAL A 11 0.57 15.30 -19.55
C VAL A 11 0.60 16.09 -18.24
N SER A 12 -0.46 15.93 -17.43
CA SER A 12 -0.55 16.49 -16.08
C SER A 12 0.46 15.84 -15.13
N THR A 13 0.96 16.62 -14.17
CA THR A 13 1.88 16.17 -13.11
C THR A 13 1.31 16.55 -11.75
N GLY A 14 1.98 16.14 -10.65
CA GLY A 14 1.60 16.53 -9.29
C GLY A 14 0.15 16.18 -8.96
N ILE A 15 -0.55 17.14 -8.34
CA ILE A 15 -1.92 16.92 -7.87
C ILE A 15 -2.93 16.70 -9.02
N ASP A 16 -2.73 17.33 -10.17
CA ASP A 16 -3.62 17.15 -11.31
C ASP A 16 -3.50 15.74 -11.90
N HIS A 17 -2.30 15.14 -11.85
CA HIS A 17 -2.12 13.73 -12.20
C HIS A 17 -2.90 12.81 -11.24
N LEU A 18 -2.86 13.06 -9.93
CA LEU A 18 -3.58 12.26 -8.95
C LEU A 18 -5.10 12.36 -9.12
N LYS A 19 -5.60 13.55 -9.48
CA LYS A 19 -7.02 13.77 -9.83
C LYS A 19 -7.42 13.00 -11.10
N GLU A 20 -6.58 13.09 -12.13
CA GLU A 20 -6.79 12.37 -13.40
C GLU A 20 -6.79 10.84 -13.19
N LEU A 21 -5.89 10.34 -12.33
CA LEU A 21 -5.84 8.93 -11.95
C LEU A 21 -7.09 8.50 -11.15
N GLY A 22 -7.66 9.39 -10.36
CA GLY A 22 -8.87 9.14 -9.58
C GLY A 22 -8.63 8.53 -8.20
N VAL A 23 -7.45 8.70 -7.61
CA VAL A 23 -7.15 8.29 -6.23
C VAL A 23 -7.91 9.14 -5.21
N THR A 24 -8.20 8.58 -4.05
CA THR A 24 -8.91 9.25 -2.96
C THR A 24 -7.99 9.64 -1.80
N HIS A 25 -6.86 8.98 -1.69
CA HIS A 25 -5.87 9.18 -0.63
C HIS A 25 -4.47 9.15 -1.23
N VAL A 26 -3.56 9.93 -0.65
CA VAL A 26 -2.13 9.83 -0.87
C VAL A 26 -1.45 9.46 0.44
N GLN A 27 -0.56 8.47 0.40
CA GLN A 27 0.38 8.22 1.48
C GLN A 27 1.70 8.88 1.14
N LEU A 28 2.15 9.78 1.98
CA LEU A 28 3.45 10.42 1.86
C LEU A 28 4.45 9.68 2.76
N LEU A 29 5.68 9.49 2.27
CA LEU A 29 6.80 9.03 3.10
C LEU A 29 6.99 9.97 4.30
N PRO A 30 7.73 9.56 5.36
CA PRO A 30 7.88 10.37 6.55
C PRO A 30 8.30 11.82 6.21
N PHE A 31 7.57 12.79 6.74
CA PHE A 31 7.84 14.22 6.56
C PHE A 31 7.91 14.99 7.87
N TYR A 32 7.99 14.28 9.00
CA TYR A 32 8.50 14.86 10.24
C TYR A 32 10.03 14.75 10.29
N ASP A 33 10.64 15.47 11.20
CA ASP A 33 12.07 15.68 11.33
C ASP A 33 12.84 14.36 11.48
N TYR A 34 13.74 14.10 10.56
CA TYR A 34 14.61 12.93 10.50
C TYR A 34 16.07 13.32 10.33
N ALA A 35 16.98 12.39 10.63
CA ALA A 35 18.40 12.65 10.61
C ALA A 35 18.91 12.98 9.21
N THR A 36 19.48 14.16 9.08
CA THR A 36 20.02 14.67 7.84
C THR A 36 21.47 15.05 7.99
N LYS A 37 22.27 14.79 6.95
CA LYS A 37 23.65 15.26 6.90
C LYS A 37 23.62 16.72 6.43
N HIS A 38 23.98 17.65 7.32
CA HIS A 38 24.16 19.04 6.95
C HIS A 38 25.33 19.19 5.96
N ASN A 39 25.26 20.19 5.07
CA ASN A 39 26.28 20.57 4.09
C ASN A 39 26.51 19.57 2.93
N THR A 40 25.52 18.83 2.52
CA THR A 40 25.54 17.99 1.30
C THR A 40 24.68 18.60 0.20
N THR A 41 24.93 18.27 -1.08
CA THR A 41 24.09 18.71 -2.19
C THR A 41 22.73 18.00 -2.14
N LEU A 42 21.69 18.56 -2.78
CA LEU A 42 20.36 17.92 -2.87
C LEU A 42 20.44 16.47 -3.37
N ASN A 43 21.37 16.14 -4.27
CA ASN A 43 21.56 14.80 -4.79
C ASN A 43 22.21 13.84 -3.77
N ASP A 44 22.99 14.38 -2.83
CA ASP A 44 23.68 13.60 -1.82
C ASP A 44 22.85 13.38 -0.55
N ILE A 45 21.67 14.02 -0.49
CA ILE A 45 20.87 14.12 0.72
C ILE A 45 19.53 13.40 0.59
N TYR A 46 19.22 12.70 -0.49
CA TYR A 46 17.98 11.98 -0.58
C TYR A 46 17.91 10.91 0.51
N ASN A 47 16.85 10.96 1.31
CA ASN A 47 16.53 10.01 2.37
C ASN A 47 15.02 9.76 2.35
N TRP A 48 14.58 8.53 2.59
CA TRP A 48 13.16 8.21 2.70
C TRP A 48 12.51 8.75 3.97
N GLY A 49 13.31 9.14 5.00
CA GLY A 49 12.82 9.72 6.24
C GLY A 49 12.61 8.72 7.38
N TYR A 50 13.13 7.51 7.28
CA TYR A 50 13.00 6.48 8.34
C TYR A 50 14.10 6.56 9.41
N ASP A 51 14.63 7.74 9.67
CA ASP A 51 15.61 8.04 10.70
C ASP A 51 15.08 9.11 11.68
N PRO A 52 14.02 8.84 12.48
CA PRO A 52 13.25 9.87 13.18
C PRO A 52 14.08 10.55 14.30
N VAL A 53 14.05 11.87 14.29
CA VAL A 53 14.68 12.73 15.30
C VAL A 53 13.61 13.41 16.17
N ASN A 54 12.61 14.05 15.58
CA ASN A 54 11.51 14.69 16.29
C ASN A 54 10.15 14.27 15.71
N TYR A 55 9.34 13.55 16.48
CA TYR A 55 8.05 13.02 16.01
C TYR A 55 6.99 14.08 15.71
N ASN A 56 7.09 15.29 16.26
CA ASN A 56 6.06 16.33 16.17
C ASN A 56 6.54 17.61 15.46
N VAL A 57 7.62 17.53 14.70
CA VAL A 57 8.21 18.67 13.99
C VAL A 57 8.27 18.35 12.49
N PRO A 58 7.78 19.22 11.60
CA PRO A 58 7.95 19.04 10.15
C PRO A 58 9.43 19.04 9.74
N GLU A 59 9.78 18.21 8.75
CA GLU A 59 11.12 18.12 8.18
C GLU A 59 11.52 19.44 7.48
N ASP A 60 12.70 19.96 7.81
CA ASP A 60 13.18 21.25 7.32
C ASP A 60 13.53 21.25 5.82
N ARG A 61 13.95 20.10 5.27
CA ARG A 61 14.37 19.98 3.87
C ARG A 61 13.27 20.14 2.86
N PHE A 62 12.04 19.93 3.27
CA PHE A 62 10.88 20.13 2.38
C PHE A 62 10.41 21.56 2.38
N SER A 63 10.95 22.43 3.26
CA SER A 63 10.59 23.83 3.32
C SER A 63 11.40 24.68 2.33
N THR A 64 10.76 25.70 1.80
CA THR A 64 11.44 26.75 1.01
C THR A 64 12.32 27.65 1.87
N CYS A 65 12.09 27.65 3.21
CA CYS A 65 12.85 28.40 4.20
C CYS A 65 13.21 27.50 5.41
N PRO A 66 14.19 26.59 5.29
CA PRO A 66 14.51 25.57 6.29
C PRO A 66 14.80 26.10 7.68
N SER A 67 15.38 27.28 7.80
CA SER A 67 15.72 27.91 9.07
C SER A 67 14.54 28.60 9.80
N ASP A 68 13.40 28.77 9.10
CA ASP A 68 12.19 29.36 9.66
C ASP A 68 11.18 28.25 10.01
N TYR A 69 11.08 27.94 11.31
CA TYR A 69 10.18 26.89 11.79
C TYR A 69 8.70 27.25 11.62
N VAL A 70 8.34 28.53 11.62
CA VAL A 70 6.96 28.99 11.36
C VAL A 70 6.60 28.70 9.91
N GLU A 71 7.53 28.99 8.99
CA GLU A 71 7.33 28.72 7.58
C GLU A 71 7.19 27.22 7.28
N ARG A 72 8.03 26.38 7.91
CA ARG A 72 7.90 24.91 7.79
C ARG A 72 6.51 24.42 8.19
N ILE A 73 5.97 24.88 9.32
CA ILE A 73 4.64 24.52 9.79
C ILE A 73 3.58 25.00 8.79
N ARG A 74 3.69 26.24 8.32
CA ARG A 74 2.74 26.85 7.38
C ARG A 74 2.69 26.07 6.07
N GLU A 75 3.83 25.75 5.49
CA GLU A 75 3.92 25.03 4.21
C GLU A 75 3.33 23.61 4.29
N VAL A 76 3.56 22.86 5.39
CA VAL A 76 2.94 21.55 5.57
C VAL A 76 1.43 21.66 5.69
N LYS A 77 0.92 22.63 6.47
CA LYS A 77 -0.54 22.88 6.57
C LYS A 77 -1.14 23.28 5.22
N GLU A 78 -0.45 24.10 4.44
CA GLU A 78 -0.88 24.48 3.08
C GLU A 78 -0.89 23.29 2.12
N MET A 79 0.13 22.46 2.15
CA MET A 79 0.20 21.24 1.35
C MET A 79 -1.01 20.32 1.62
N ILE A 80 -1.31 20.04 2.88
CA ILE A 80 -2.44 19.19 3.25
C ILE A 80 -3.77 19.82 2.83
N ASN A 81 -3.94 21.13 3.08
CA ASN A 81 -5.13 21.86 2.69
C ASN A 81 -5.34 21.87 1.17
N GLU A 82 -4.28 21.92 0.37
CA GLU A 82 -4.38 21.87 -1.08
C GLU A 82 -4.81 20.46 -1.56
N PHE A 83 -4.33 19.40 -0.96
CA PHE A 83 -4.85 18.06 -1.20
C PHE A 83 -6.35 17.99 -0.88
N HIS A 84 -6.79 18.50 0.27
CA HIS A 84 -8.19 18.49 0.69
C HIS A 84 -9.10 19.30 -0.25
N LYS A 85 -8.68 20.48 -0.70
CA LYS A 85 -9.41 21.27 -1.71
C LYS A 85 -9.64 20.49 -3.01
N ASN A 86 -8.76 19.58 -3.32
CA ASN A 86 -8.85 18.72 -4.51
C ASN A 86 -9.51 17.36 -4.23
N GLY A 87 -10.11 17.17 -3.03
CA GLY A 87 -10.83 15.95 -2.65
C GLY A 87 -9.94 14.75 -2.36
N ILE A 88 -8.64 14.98 -2.07
CA ILE A 88 -7.65 13.94 -1.77
C ILE A 88 -7.29 14.03 -0.29
N ARG A 89 -7.37 12.91 0.42
CA ARG A 89 -6.98 12.77 1.82
C ARG A 89 -5.49 12.43 1.94
N VAL A 90 -4.88 12.81 3.07
CA VAL A 90 -3.44 12.63 3.32
C VAL A 90 -3.21 11.62 4.43
N ILE A 91 -2.48 10.56 4.12
CA ILE A 91 -1.98 9.55 5.06
C ILE A 91 -0.51 9.85 5.34
N MET A 92 -0.19 9.97 6.62
CA MET A 92 1.19 10.20 7.07
C MET A 92 1.88 8.87 7.38
N ASP A 93 3.04 8.66 6.84
CA ASP A 93 3.91 7.54 7.22
C ASP A 93 4.63 7.90 8.52
N VAL A 94 4.50 7.05 9.55
CA VAL A 94 5.02 7.31 10.89
C VAL A 94 5.94 6.19 11.37
N VAL A 95 7.10 6.58 11.90
CA VAL A 95 8.19 5.70 12.32
C VAL A 95 8.36 5.81 13.84
N TYR A 96 7.40 5.24 14.60
CA TYR A 96 7.49 5.20 16.06
C TYR A 96 8.18 3.92 16.58
N ASN A 97 8.71 3.11 15.67
CA ASN A 97 9.34 1.84 16.03
C ASN A 97 10.77 2.00 16.58
N HIS A 98 11.47 3.10 16.26
CA HIS A 98 12.81 3.41 16.74
C HIS A 98 13.05 4.92 16.77
N THR A 99 14.20 5.33 17.27
CA THR A 99 14.76 6.70 17.17
C THR A 99 16.10 6.65 16.48
N TYR A 100 16.47 7.72 15.78
CA TYR A 100 17.78 7.83 15.14
C TYR A 100 18.90 7.69 16.18
N ASP A 101 18.82 8.44 17.28
CA ASP A 101 19.73 8.29 18.42
C ASP A 101 19.00 7.56 19.56
N LYS A 102 19.50 6.38 19.93
CA LYS A 102 18.98 5.57 21.05
C LYS A 102 19.06 6.25 22.40
N GLU A 103 19.88 7.28 22.56
CA GLU A 103 19.99 8.04 23.81
C GLU A 103 18.86 9.08 23.95
N MET A 104 18.10 9.39 22.89
CA MET A 104 17.07 10.43 22.89
C MET A 104 16.12 10.33 24.09
N PHE A 105 15.54 9.17 24.34
CA PHE A 105 14.65 8.96 25.49
C PHE A 105 15.31 8.22 26.66
N LYS A 106 16.49 7.66 26.48
CA LYS A 106 17.19 6.89 27.50
C LYS A 106 17.52 7.72 28.73
N ASN A 107 17.82 9.01 28.54
CA ASN A 107 18.08 9.95 29.64
C ASN A 107 16.83 10.25 30.46
N ILE A 108 15.61 9.99 29.92
CA ILE A 108 14.35 10.09 30.66
C ILE A 108 14.13 8.77 31.39
N SER A 109 14.19 7.64 30.66
CA SER A 109 14.09 6.28 31.22
C SER A 109 14.53 5.24 30.18
N THR A 110 15.33 4.28 30.65
CA THR A 110 15.71 3.11 29.81
C THR A 110 14.51 2.28 29.37
N LYS A 111 13.36 2.40 30.05
CA LYS A 111 12.12 1.67 29.72
C LYS A 111 11.45 2.14 28.43
N TYR A 112 11.86 3.27 27.85
CA TYR A 112 11.37 3.69 26.53
C TYR A 112 11.77 2.73 25.42
N TYR A 113 12.84 1.95 25.63
CA TYR A 113 13.37 1.02 24.65
C TYR A 113 13.18 -0.44 25.09
N THR A 114 13.04 -1.32 24.14
CA THR A 114 13.15 -2.77 24.35
C THR A 114 14.60 -3.16 24.61
N THR A 115 14.82 -4.32 25.22
CA THR A 115 16.19 -4.86 25.42
C THR A 115 16.78 -5.46 24.15
N THR A 116 15.91 -5.88 23.23
CA THR A 116 16.26 -6.48 21.93
C THR A 116 15.96 -5.47 20.82
N ASP A 117 16.87 -5.30 19.88
CA ASP A 117 16.57 -4.53 18.67
C ASP A 117 15.64 -5.34 17.74
N LEU A 118 14.39 -4.91 17.67
CA LEU A 118 13.36 -5.52 16.80
C LEU A 118 13.30 -4.84 15.43
N SER A 119 13.74 -3.57 15.37
CA SER A 119 13.66 -2.73 14.18
C SER A 119 14.77 -3.01 13.16
N GLY A 120 15.96 -3.37 13.64
CA GLY A 120 17.18 -3.44 12.83
C GLY A 120 17.93 -2.10 12.71
N CYS A 121 17.45 -1.06 13.42
CA CYS A 121 18.04 0.29 13.40
C CYS A 121 18.91 0.58 14.64
N GLY A 122 19.22 -0.44 15.44
CA GLY A 122 20.05 -0.34 16.64
C GLY A 122 19.30 -0.07 17.94
N ASN A 123 18.01 0.22 17.87
CA ASN A 123 17.11 0.37 19.02
C ASN A 123 15.66 0.13 18.62
N SER A 124 14.78 -0.14 19.59
CA SER A 124 13.34 -0.26 19.33
C SER A 124 12.53 0.30 20.49
N ILE A 125 11.51 1.08 20.17
CA ILE A 125 10.61 1.71 21.15
C ILE A 125 9.69 0.65 21.77
N ASN A 126 9.56 0.68 23.10
CA ASN A 126 8.76 -0.28 23.86
C ASN A 126 7.30 0.20 24.05
N THR A 127 6.44 -0.13 23.12
CA THR A 127 5.00 0.24 23.16
C THR A 127 4.20 -0.48 24.25
N GLY A 128 4.77 -1.49 24.91
CA GLY A 128 4.17 -2.15 26.08
C GLY A 128 4.21 -1.29 27.34
N VAL A 129 5.03 -0.24 27.37
CA VAL A 129 5.10 0.71 28.48
C VAL A 129 4.00 1.77 28.34
N PRO A 130 3.08 1.93 29.33
CA PRO A 130 1.91 2.82 29.19
C PRO A 130 2.27 4.29 28.85
N MET A 131 3.36 4.83 29.42
CA MET A 131 3.79 6.19 29.12
C MET A 131 4.29 6.33 27.68
N VAL A 132 4.98 5.33 27.14
CA VAL A 132 5.45 5.29 25.75
C VAL A 132 4.27 5.18 24.80
N SER A 133 3.32 4.27 25.08
CA SER A 133 2.09 4.12 24.31
C SER A 133 1.29 5.42 24.28
N ARG A 134 1.18 6.12 25.42
CA ARG A 134 0.52 7.41 25.50
C ARG A 134 1.25 8.48 24.69
N MET A 135 2.58 8.56 24.78
CA MET A 135 3.37 9.52 23.99
C MET A 135 3.07 9.38 22.48
N ILE A 136 3.02 8.16 21.98
CA ILE A 136 2.68 7.91 20.56
C ILE A 136 1.25 8.34 20.26
N ARG A 137 0.27 7.98 21.10
CA ARG A 137 -1.12 8.37 20.91
C ARG A 137 -1.28 9.89 20.89
N ASP A 138 -0.65 10.60 21.82
CA ASP A 138 -0.71 12.06 21.90
C ASP A 138 -0.04 12.70 20.65
N SER A 139 1.00 12.07 20.09
CA SER A 139 1.61 12.49 18.82
C SER A 139 0.67 12.29 17.62
N LEU A 140 -0.03 11.15 17.55
CA LEU A 140 -1.04 10.91 16.50
C LEU A 140 -2.17 11.94 16.57
N GLU A 141 -2.68 12.23 17.78
CA GLU A 141 -3.69 13.26 18.02
C GLU A 141 -3.20 14.63 17.54
N TYR A 142 -1.97 15.01 17.88
CA TYR A 142 -1.34 16.27 17.46
C TYR A 142 -1.34 16.44 15.94
N TRP A 143 -0.95 15.42 15.17
CA TRP A 143 -0.94 15.51 13.72
C TRP A 143 -2.34 15.62 13.10
N VAL A 144 -3.35 15.04 13.73
CA VAL A 144 -4.74 15.19 13.29
C VAL A 144 -5.30 16.57 13.66
N ASP A 145 -5.12 17.02 14.90
CA ASP A 145 -5.65 18.29 15.38
C ASP A 145 -4.97 19.50 14.71
N GLU A 146 -3.63 19.48 14.61
CA GLU A 146 -2.86 20.63 14.14
C GLU A 146 -2.70 20.67 12.62
N TYR A 147 -2.59 19.52 11.97
CA TYR A 147 -2.29 19.44 10.53
C TYR A 147 -3.43 18.83 9.70
N ASN A 148 -4.49 18.38 10.35
CA ASN A 148 -5.66 17.81 9.68
C ASN A 148 -5.36 16.54 8.88
N ILE A 149 -4.41 15.70 9.33
CA ILE A 149 -4.07 14.40 8.74
C ILE A 149 -5.28 13.47 8.77
N ASP A 150 -5.46 12.64 7.73
CA ASP A 150 -6.60 11.73 7.55
C ASP A 150 -6.30 10.28 7.90
N GLY A 151 -5.09 9.98 8.32
CA GLY A 151 -4.70 8.63 8.74
C GLY A 151 -3.19 8.43 8.81
N PHE A 152 -2.81 7.21 9.19
CA PHE A 152 -1.43 6.88 9.46
C PHE A 152 -1.06 5.51 8.87
N ARG A 153 0.12 5.44 8.26
CA ARG A 153 0.81 4.20 7.96
C ARG A 153 1.92 4.02 9.00
N PHE A 154 1.86 2.94 9.74
CA PHE A 154 2.87 2.63 10.75
C PHE A 154 3.98 1.77 10.15
N ASP A 155 5.18 2.30 10.13
CA ASP A 155 6.37 1.54 9.82
C ASP A 155 6.54 0.43 10.86
N LEU A 156 6.82 -0.81 10.40
CA LEU A 156 7.02 -1.99 11.25
C LEU A 156 5.99 -2.11 12.39
N ILE A 157 4.67 -1.95 12.11
CA ILE A 157 3.62 -2.12 13.15
C ILE A 157 3.74 -3.48 13.85
N GLY A 158 4.39 -4.44 13.19
CA GLY A 158 4.64 -5.78 13.70
C GLY A 158 5.50 -5.83 14.96
N ILE A 159 6.20 -4.79 15.33
CA ILE A 159 6.94 -4.75 16.61
C ILE A 159 6.18 -4.05 17.73
N TYR A 160 5.01 -3.47 17.46
CA TYR A 160 4.17 -2.83 18.46
C TYR A 160 3.27 -3.83 19.16
N HIS A 161 2.99 -3.58 20.44
CA HIS A 161 2.02 -4.40 21.19
C HIS A 161 0.61 -4.20 20.64
N THR A 162 -0.09 -5.29 20.39
CA THR A 162 -1.47 -5.30 19.89
C THR A 162 -2.42 -4.48 20.78
N SER A 163 -2.21 -4.54 22.11
CA SER A 163 -2.99 -3.75 23.08
C SER A 163 -2.79 -2.24 22.89
N ALA A 164 -1.56 -1.78 22.66
CA ALA A 164 -1.26 -0.37 22.40
C ALA A 164 -1.90 0.12 21.10
N VAL A 165 -1.72 -0.63 20.01
CA VAL A 165 -2.31 -0.29 18.70
C VAL A 165 -3.84 -0.30 18.76
N LYS A 166 -4.43 -1.22 19.52
CA LYS A 166 -5.89 -1.26 19.76
C LYS A 166 -6.37 -0.03 20.52
N ASP A 167 -5.63 0.40 21.55
CA ASP A 167 -5.93 1.63 22.30
C ASP A 167 -5.86 2.86 21.39
N TRP A 168 -4.79 3.01 20.60
CA TRP A 168 -4.65 4.13 19.67
C TRP A 168 -5.80 4.18 18.66
N GLY A 169 -6.12 3.07 18.00
CA GLY A 169 -7.19 3.01 17.02
C GLY A 169 -8.57 3.30 17.62
N ASN A 170 -8.88 2.75 18.80
CA ASN A 170 -10.12 3.04 19.52
C ASN A 170 -10.20 4.50 19.94
N TYR A 171 -9.11 5.05 20.49
CA TYR A 171 -9.07 6.45 20.89
C TYR A 171 -9.27 7.38 19.68
N MET A 172 -8.49 7.18 18.62
CA MET A 172 -8.54 8.04 17.43
C MET A 172 -9.88 7.92 16.70
N ASN A 173 -10.34 6.69 16.39
CA ASN A 173 -11.49 6.47 15.51
C ASN A 173 -12.85 6.35 16.21
N ASN A 174 -12.89 6.11 17.53
CA ASN A 174 -14.15 5.89 18.23
C ASN A 174 -14.39 6.90 19.37
N THR A 175 -13.35 7.63 19.81
CA THR A 175 -13.47 8.57 20.93
C THR A 175 -13.18 10.01 20.53
N LYS A 176 -11.97 10.28 20.00
CA LYS A 176 -11.53 11.66 19.73
C LYS A 176 -12.06 12.17 18.37
N PHE A 177 -12.01 11.36 17.33
CA PHE A 177 -12.38 11.75 15.95
C PHE A 177 -13.37 10.76 15.30
N PRO A 178 -14.53 10.45 15.95
CA PRO A 178 -15.43 9.40 15.48
C PRO A 178 -16.00 9.63 14.07
N ASP A 179 -16.14 10.89 13.67
CA ASP A 179 -16.70 11.28 12.36
C ASP A 179 -15.66 11.40 11.24
N ARG A 180 -14.37 11.33 11.58
CA ARG A 180 -13.29 11.50 10.59
C ARG A 180 -12.96 10.22 9.82
N MET A 181 -13.18 9.03 10.40
CA MET A 181 -12.84 7.73 9.83
C MET A 181 -11.36 7.69 9.40
N LEU A 182 -10.45 7.95 10.35
CA LEU A 182 -9.03 7.96 10.08
C LEU A 182 -8.56 6.57 9.61
N LEU A 183 -7.88 6.53 8.48
CA LEU A 183 -7.32 5.29 7.95
C LEU A 183 -6.00 4.95 8.66
N MET A 184 -5.99 3.88 9.44
CA MET A 184 -4.83 3.44 10.22
C MET A 184 -4.39 2.04 9.79
N TYR A 185 -3.15 1.87 9.37
CA TYR A 185 -2.61 0.58 8.94
C TYR A 185 -1.08 0.56 9.02
N GLY A 186 -0.47 -0.62 8.90
CA GLY A 186 0.98 -0.72 8.89
C GLY A 186 1.51 -2.08 8.41
N GLU A 187 2.78 -2.31 8.58
CA GLU A 187 3.50 -3.50 8.15
C GLU A 187 3.53 -4.56 9.27
N PRO A 188 2.84 -5.71 9.13
CA PRO A 188 2.70 -6.68 10.21
C PRO A 188 3.94 -7.59 10.39
N TRP A 189 5.14 -7.03 10.25
CA TRP A 189 6.42 -7.72 10.43
C TRP A 189 7.41 -6.89 11.25
N ASN A 190 8.49 -7.50 11.67
CA ASN A 190 9.63 -6.88 12.33
C ASN A 190 10.74 -6.60 11.32
N GLY A 191 11.66 -5.70 11.67
CA GLY A 191 12.81 -5.38 10.83
C GLY A 191 13.96 -6.38 10.96
N TYR A 192 14.18 -6.95 12.17
CA TYR A 192 15.36 -7.75 12.42
C TYR A 192 15.12 -8.95 13.34
N ALA A 193 14.93 -8.74 14.64
CA ALA A 193 14.85 -9.80 15.63
C ALA A 193 13.44 -9.95 16.21
N THR A 194 13.23 -11.01 16.96
CA THR A 194 12.05 -11.25 17.81
C THR A 194 12.46 -11.27 19.27
N ASP A 195 11.50 -11.02 20.16
CA ASP A 195 11.66 -11.13 21.59
C ASP A 195 10.70 -12.16 22.20
N ASN A 196 10.73 -12.34 23.53
CA ASN A 196 9.85 -13.25 24.25
C ASN A 196 8.37 -12.77 24.31
N GLU A 197 8.09 -11.55 23.86
CA GLU A 197 6.75 -10.97 23.81
C GLU A 197 6.13 -11.04 22.39
N GLU A 198 6.70 -11.85 21.50
CA GLU A 198 6.27 -11.98 20.10
C GLU A 198 4.76 -12.24 19.95
N SER A 199 4.16 -13.03 20.83
CA SER A 199 2.72 -13.33 20.81
C SER A 199 1.84 -12.13 21.14
N GLN A 200 2.39 -11.07 21.72
CA GLN A 200 1.68 -9.83 22.05
C GLN A 200 1.78 -8.77 20.94
N LYS A 201 2.59 -9.01 19.90
CA LYS A 201 2.84 -8.06 18.83
C LYS A 201 1.77 -8.16 17.71
N VAL A 202 1.67 -7.10 16.90
CA VAL A 202 0.76 -7.07 15.74
C VAL A 202 1.33 -7.93 14.62
N ARG A 203 0.96 -9.21 14.61
CA ARG A 203 1.19 -10.10 13.47
C ARG A 203 -0.09 -10.24 12.66
N MET A 204 -0.02 -10.77 11.43
CA MET A 204 -1.23 -10.95 10.61
C MET A 204 -2.32 -11.72 11.37
N SER A 205 -1.97 -12.75 12.15
CA SER A 205 -2.91 -13.52 12.96
C SER A 205 -3.65 -12.71 14.04
N ALA A 206 -3.11 -11.57 14.47
CA ALA A 206 -3.72 -10.72 15.50
C ALA A 206 -4.67 -9.64 14.92
N VAL A 207 -4.64 -9.39 13.61
CA VAL A 207 -5.31 -8.24 12.97
C VAL A 207 -6.83 -8.26 13.15
N SER A 208 -7.48 -9.42 13.10
CA SER A 208 -8.93 -9.51 13.34
C SER A 208 -9.34 -9.00 14.73
N SER A 209 -8.46 -9.04 15.72
CA SER A 209 -8.71 -8.47 17.05
C SER A 209 -8.72 -6.93 17.09
N LEU A 210 -8.20 -6.29 16.03
CA LEU A 210 -8.14 -4.83 15.84
C LEU A 210 -9.35 -4.30 15.05
N THR A 211 -10.34 -5.12 14.73
CA THR A 211 -11.51 -4.71 13.92
C THR A 211 -12.26 -3.55 14.55
N SER A 212 -12.50 -3.58 15.87
CA SER A 212 -13.16 -2.48 16.58
C SER A 212 -12.35 -1.18 16.57
N ALA A 213 -11.03 -1.29 16.54
CA ALA A 213 -10.10 -0.16 16.47
C ALA A 213 -9.91 0.38 15.04
N LYS A 214 -10.47 -0.30 14.03
CA LYS A 214 -10.39 0.06 12.60
C LYS A 214 -8.93 0.16 12.11
N VAL A 215 -8.07 -0.76 12.57
CA VAL A 215 -6.66 -0.82 12.15
C VAL A 215 -6.45 -2.02 11.24
N GLY A 216 -5.86 -1.77 10.07
CA GLY A 216 -5.51 -2.77 9.06
C GLY A 216 -4.00 -2.99 8.93
N VAL A 217 -3.62 -3.87 8.02
CA VAL A 217 -2.22 -4.14 7.71
C VAL A 217 -2.01 -4.41 6.21
N PHE A 218 -0.80 -4.20 5.74
CA PHE A 218 -0.40 -4.62 4.40
C PHE A 218 -0.53 -6.13 4.22
N ASN A 219 -1.20 -6.55 3.15
CA ASN A 219 -1.42 -7.96 2.82
C ASN A 219 -0.21 -8.55 2.07
N GLY A 220 0.84 -8.86 2.83
CA GLY A 220 2.07 -9.42 2.28
C GLY A 220 1.89 -10.79 1.62
N LYS A 221 0.96 -11.62 2.11
CA LYS A 221 0.66 -12.93 1.50
C LYS A 221 -0.02 -12.80 0.15
N TYR A 222 -0.93 -11.82 -0.02
CA TYR A 222 -1.55 -11.57 -1.30
C TYR A 222 -0.55 -11.01 -2.31
N ARG A 223 0.31 -10.07 -1.88
CA ARG A 223 1.43 -9.56 -2.67
C ARG A 223 2.31 -10.69 -3.21
N GLN A 224 2.74 -11.62 -2.33
CA GLN A 224 3.57 -12.76 -2.73
C GLN A 224 2.84 -13.68 -3.70
N SER A 225 1.56 -13.99 -3.45
CA SER A 225 0.76 -14.80 -4.38
C SER A 225 0.66 -14.17 -5.77
N LEU A 226 0.54 -12.84 -5.83
CA LEU A 226 0.44 -12.12 -7.10
C LEU A 226 1.76 -12.10 -7.86
N LYS A 227 2.85 -11.59 -7.25
CA LYS A 227 4.09 -11.32 -7.97
C LYS A 227 5.23 -12.31 -7.74
N GLY A 228 5.10 -13.22 -6.76
CA GLY A 228 6.20 -14.05 -6.29
C GLY A 228 7.13 -13.27 -5.35
N SER A 229 8.42 -13.63 -5.30
CA SER A 229 9.43 -12.95 -4.50
C SER A 229 9.53 -11.46 -4.81
N ASN A 230 9.87 -10.65 -3.80
CA ASN A 230 9.98 -9.20 -3.95
C ASN A 230 11.10 -8.76 -4.89
N ASP A 231 12.26 -9.41 -4.80
CA ASP A 231 13.53 -8.89 -5.34
C ASP A 231 14.27 -9.87 -6.24
N THR A 232 13.69 -11.02 -6.52
CA THR A 232 14.28 -12.04 -7.39
C THR A 232 13.42 -12.30 -8.61
N GLY A 233 13.92 -13.06 -9.58
CA GLY A 233 13.19 -13.50 -10.77
C GLY A 233 12.06 -14.50 -10.51
N LYS A 234 11.86 -14.97 -9.26
CA LYS A 234 10.75 -15.89 -8.93
C LYS A 234 9.40 -15.26 -9.22
N ARG A 235 8.53 -16.01 -9.87
CA ARG A 235 7.27 -15.56 -10.46
C ARG A 235 6.08 -16.04 -9.63
N GLY A 236 4.99 -15.28 -9.64
CA GLY A 236 3.72 -15.64 -9.02
C GLY A 236 2.57 -15.66 -10.03
N TYR A 237 1.36 -15.50 -9.56
CA TYR A 237 0.13 -15.67 -10.34
C TYR A 237 0.03 -14.76 -11.58
N ILE A 238 0.51 -13.52 -11.51
CA ILE A 238 0.46 -12.59 -12.66
C ILE A 238 1.29 -13.07 -13.87
N PHE A 239 2.21 -14.03 -13.64
CA PHE A 239 2.98 -14.70 -14.67
C PHE A 239 2.41 -16.08 -15.04
N ASN A 240 1.23 -16.43 -14.55
CA ASN A 240 0.66 -17.78 -14.63
C ASN A 240 1.57 -18.86 -14.03
N GLN A 241 2.25 -18.56 -12.93
CA GLN A 241 3.19 -19.45 -12.25
C GLN A 241 2.97 -19.47 -10.74
N ASN A 242 3.54 -20.47 -10.07
CA ASN A 242 3.44 -20.70 -8.63
C ASN A 242 4.80 -21.15 -8.07
N GLU A 243 5.72 -20.23 -7.94
CA GLU A 243 7.07 -20.59 -7.49
C GLU A 243 7.31 -20.46 -5.99
N ASP A 244 6.37 -19.84 -5.23
CA ASP A 244 6.66 -19.49 -3.84
C ASP A 244 6.16 -20.50 -2.79
N ASP A 245 5.12 -21.30 -3.06
CA ASP A 245 4.52 -22.13 -2.02
C ASP A 245 3.98 -23.51 -2.42
N GLY A 246 4.08 -23.88 -3.67
CA GLY A 246 3.70 -25.21 -4.17
C GLY A 246 2.19 -25.53 -4.16
N THR A 247 1.31 -24.57 -3.83
CA THR A 247 -0.14 -24.76 -3.72
C THR A 247 -0.92 -24.07 -4.82
N ALA A 248 -2.21 -24.41 -4.95
CA ALA A 248 -3.09 -23.91 -5.99
C ALA A 248 -3.23 -22.37 -5.93
N TYR A 249 -2.59 -21.65 -6.82
CA TYR A 249 -2.59 -20.19 -6.80
C TYR A 249 -3.98 -19.59 -6.93
N ALA A 250 -4.85 -20.17 -7.75
CA ALA A 250 -6.20 -19.68 -7.95
C ALA A 250 -6.98 -19.61 -6.62
N ALA A 251 -6.81 -20.59 -5.73
CA ALA A 251 -7.42 -20.56 -4.40
C ALA A 251 -6.86 -19.42 -3.54
N ASN A 252 -5.54 -19.19 -3.58
CA ASN A 252 -4.90 -18.09 -2.85
C ASN A 252 -5.36 -16.72 -3.35
N ILE A 253 -5.53 -16.56 -4.67
CA ILE A 253 -6.06 -15.33 -5.28
C ILE A 253 -7.53 -15.13 -4.89
N ALA A 254 -8.34 -16.20 -4.89
CA ALA A 254 -9.74 -16.15 -4.47
C ALA A 254 -9.91 -15.66 -3.02
N VAL A 255 -8.98 -15.98 -2.12
CA VAL A 255 -8.95 -15.45 -0.73
C VAL A 255 -8.68 -13.96 -0.74
N GLY A 256 -7.65 -13.50 -1.47
CA GLY A 256 -7.29 -12.08 -1.58
C GLY A 256 -8.40 -11.24 -2.20
N LEU A 257 -9.04 -11.73 -3.27
CA LEU A 257 -10.20 -11.08 -3.92
C LEU A 257 -11.33 -10.82 -2.92
N LYS A 258 -11.54 -11.71 -1.96
CA LYS A 258 -12.57 -11.61 -0.91
C LYS A 258 -12.09 -10.88 0.36
N GLY A 259 -10.94 -10.21 0.35
CA GLY A 259 -10.43 -9.39 1.46
C GLY A 259 -9.76 -10.17 2.58
N SER A 260 -9.28 -11.39 2.35
CA SER A 260 -8.48 -12.20 3.29
C SER A 260 -9.14 -12.41 4.67
N LEU A 261 -10.46 -12.60 4.70
CA LEU A 261 -11.22 -12.70 5.94
C LEU A 261 -10.97 -14.03 6.68
N THR A 262 -10.95 -13.96 8.01
CA THR A 262 -10.84 -15.12 8.90
C THR A 262 -12.03 -16.09 8.78
N SER A 263 -13.19 -15.59 8.32
CA SER A 263 -14.42 -16.35 8.12
C SER A 263 -14.51 -17.10 6.79
N LEU A 264 -13.54 -16.98 5.89
CA LEU A 264 -13.53 -17.68 4.60
C LEU A 264 -13.18 -19.16 4.78
N ASP A 265 -13.67 -20.01 3.86
CA ASP A 265 -13.26 -21.39 3.76
C ASP A 265 -11.74 -21.48 3.50
N LYS A 266 -11.05 -22.26 4.32
CA LYS A 266 -9.61 -22.46 4.31
C LYS A 266 -9.17 -23.70 3.52
N SER A 267 -10.13 -24.51 3.05
CA SER A 267 -9.84 -25.68 2.24
C SER A 267 -9.13 -25.27 0.94
N ASN A 268 -8.19 -26.08 0.51
CA ASN A 268 -7.42 -25.89 -0.74
C ASN A 268 -6.51 -24.62 -0.80
N CYS A 269 -6.28 -23.98 0.33
CA CYS A 269 -5.35 -22.83 0.45
C CYS A 269 -4.15 -23.19 1.32
N SER A 270 -3.03 -22.48 1.08
CA SER A 270 -1.85 -22.51 1.96
C SER A 270 -1.92 -21.45 3.05
N ASP A 271 -1.00 -21.53 4.03
CA ASP A 271 -0.84 -20.52 5.10
C ASP A 271 -2.17 -20.19 5.80
N THR A 272 -2.85 -21.24 6.26
CA THR A 272 -4.17 -21.14 6.91
C THR A 272 -4.09 -20.77 8.39
N SER A 273 -2.90 -20.86 8.97
CA SER A 273 -2.64 -20.63 10.40
C SER A 273 -1.25 -20.01 10.60
N GLY A 274 -0.90 -19.72 11.86
CA GLY A 274 0.39 -19.10 12.22
C GLY A 274 0.37 -17.58 12.14
N THR A 275 1.51 -16.98 12.43
CA THR A 275 1.66 -15.51 12.50
C THR A 275 1.60 -14.84 11.12
N TRP A 276 1.95 -15.58 10.07
CA TRP A 276 1.97 -15.15 8.67
C TRP A 276 0.91 -15.91 7.86
N THR A 277 -0.36 -15.53 8.02
CA THR A 277 -1.51 -16.21 7.44
C THR A 277 -2.20 -15.40 6.34
N ARG A 278 -2.89 -16.09 5.40
CA ARG A 278 -3.75 -15.47 4.38
C ARG A 278 -5.11 -15.04 4.93
N PHE A 279 -5.51 -15.59 6.07
CA PHE A 279 -6.83 -15.41 6.69
C PHE A 279 -6.69 -14.61 7.97
N PHE A 280 -6.61 -13.30 7.86
CA PHE A 280 -6.26 -12.44 8.98
C PHE A 280 -7.27 -11.34 9.29
N ALA A 281 -8.04 -10.90 8.31
CA ALA A 281 -8.91 -9.74 8.46
C ALA A 281 -10.26 -10.12 9.08
N GLY A 282 -10.75 -9.35 10.02
CA GLY A 282 -12.12 -9.43 10.52
C GLY A 282 -13.11 -8.75 9.58
N THR A 283 -12.64 -7.68 8.88
CA THR A 283 -13.37 -6.94 7.86
C THR A 283 -12.44 -6.65 6.67
N PRO A 284 -12.97 -6.51 5.43
CA PRO A 284 -12.12 -6.31 4.25
C PRO A 284 -11.22 -5.07 4.31
N ASP A 285 -11.66 -4.01 4.96
CA ASP A 285 -10.93 -2.76 5.14
C ASP A 285 -9.65 -2.89 5.99
N GLN A 286 -9.49 -4.00 6.71
CA GLN A 286 -8.24 -4.34 7.39
C GLN A 286 -7.16 -4.89 6.45
N SER A 287 -7.50 -5.22 5.21
CA SER A 287 -6.58 -5.74 4.20
C SER A 287 -6.15 -4.63 3.25
N ILE A 288 -4.91 -4.13 3.42
CA ILE A 288 -4.30 -3.20 2.46
C ILE A 288 -3.62 -4.04 1.38
N ASN A 289 -4.27 -4.13 0.24
CA ASN A 289 -3.82 -4.94 -0.88
C ASN A 289 -2.85 -4.15 -1.75
N TYR A 290 -1.69 -4.72 -2.04
CA TYR A 290 -0.64 -4.07 -2.83
C TYR A 290 0.20 -5.08 -3.60
N ILE A 291 0.94 -4.62 -4.61
CA ILE A 291 1.90 -5.44 -5.36
C ILE A 291 3.32 -4.93 -5.14
N SER A 292 3.50 -3.61 -5.08
CA SER A 292 4.77 -2.92 -4.87
C SER A 292 4.58 -1.68 -3.99
N ALA A 293 5.66 -1.25 -3.38
CA ALA A 293 5.74 -0.04 -2.56
C ALA A 293 7.11 0.62 -2.79
N HIS A 294 7.49 1.60 -1.96
CA HIS A 294 8.81 2.23 -2.02
C HIS A 294 9.94 1.23 -1.72
N ASP A 295 9.72 0.30 -0.80
CA ASP A 295 10.61 -0.84 -0.53
C ASP A 295 10.63 -1.84 -1.69
N ASN A 296 11.77 -2.49 -1.87
CA ASN A 296 11.99 -3.51 -2.87
C ASN A 296 11.86 -2.97 -4.32
N LEU A 297 11.82 -3.86 -5.30
CA LEU A 297 11.62 -3.50 -6.70
C LEU A 297 10.20 -2.95 -6.92
N CYS A 298 10.06 -1.87 -7.69
CA CYS A 298 8.77 -1.49 -8.24
C CYS A 298 8.27 -2.58 -9.22
N LEU A 299 6.96 -2.59 -9.52
CA LEU A 299 6.38 -3.69 -10.30
C LEU A 299 7.04 -3.86 -11.67
N TRP A 300 7.35 -2.77 -12.37
CA TRP A 300 8.00 -2.84 -13.68
C TRP A 300 9.41 -3.44 -13.62
N ASP A 301 10.20 -3.08 -12.60
CA ASP A 301 11.55 -3.64 -12.39
C ASP A 301 11.47 -5.11 -12.01
N LYS A 302 10.51 -5.49 -11.16
CA LYS A 302 10.24 -6.90 -10.82
C LYS A 302 9.92 -7.76 -12.04
N ILE A 303 9.11 -7.25 -12.97
CA ILE A 303 8.75 -7.97 -14.20
C ILE A 303 9.97 -8.18 -15.09
N LYS A 304 10.83 -7.15 -15.18
CA LYS A 304 12.11 -7.27 -15.91
C LYS A 304 13.08 -8.25 -15.26
N GLU A 305 13.19 -8.23 -13.94
CA GLU A 305 14.01 -9.17 -13.18
C GLU A 305 13.53 -10.61 -13.38
N ALA A 306 12.22 -10.81 -13.57
CA ALA A 306 11.63 -12.08 -13.97
C ALA A 306 11.87 -12.45 -15.44
N GLY A 307 12.68 -11.70 -16.20
CA GLY A 307 13.03 -11.96 -17.58
C GLY A 307 11.91 -11.69 -18.59
N VAL A 308 10.91 -10.86 -18.24
CA VAL A 308 9.79 -10.51 -19.13
C VAL A 308 9.91 -9.08 -19.63
N THR A 309 9.75 -8.89 -20.95
CA THR A 309 9.91 -7.57 -21.61
C THR A 309 8.81 -7.34 -22.67
N GLY A 310 8.80 -6.16 -23.27
CA GLY A 310 7.90 -5.80 -24.36
C GLY A 310 6.44 -5.69 -23.95
N ASP A 311 5.53 -5.89 -24.88
CA ASP A 311 4.08 -5.71 -24.68
C ASP A 311 3.51 -6.70 -23.67
N TYR A 312 4.07 -7.89 -23.57
CA TYR A 312 3.63 -8.87 -22.58
C TYR A 312 3.96 -8.40 -21.15
N ALA A 313 5.09 -7.74 -20.92
CA ALA A 313 5.41 -7.13 -19.62
C ALA A 313 4.41 -6.04 -19.24
N GLN A 314 4.02 -5.18 -20.19
CA GLN A 314 2.99 -4.16 -19.97
C GLN A 314 1.62 -4.79 -19.67
N ARG A 315 1.28 -5.89 -20.34
CA ARG A 315 0.06 -6.65 -20.07
C ARG A 315 0.03 -7.20 -18.66
N ILE A 316 1.16 -7.72 -18.15
CA ILE A 316 1.28 -8.20 -16.76
C ILE A 316 1.07 -7.06 -15.74
N VAL A 317 1.58 -5.84 -15.99
CA VAL A 317 1.31 -4.68 -15.11
C VAL A 317 -0.19 -4.40 -15.06
N LYS A 318 -0.86 -4.31 -16.19
CA LYS A 318 -2.32 -4.12 -16.27
C LYS A 318 -3.06 -5.23 -15.55
N PHE A 319 -2.67 -6.47 -15.73
CA PHE A 319 -3.30 -7.63 -15.11
C PHE A 319 -3.17 -7.60 -13.58
N GLY A 320 -1.97 -7.37 -13.05
CA GLY A 320 -1.72 -7.30 -11.61
C GLY A 320 -2.54 -6.20 -10.93
N HIS A 321 -2.55 -4.99 -11.49
CA HIS A 321 -3.35 -3.90 -10.95
C HIS A 321 -4.85 -4.08 -11.20
N GLY A 322 -5.25 -4.75 -12.28
CA GLY A 322 -6.62 -5.17 -12.52
C GLY A 322 -7.15 -6.05 -11.39
N ILE A 323 -6.38 -7.07 -10.98
CA ILE A 323 -6.72 -7.93 -9.84
C ILE A 323 -6.82 -7.09 -8.55
N LEU A 324 -5.81 -6.24 -8.30
CA LEU A 324 -5.73 -5.43 -7.09
C LEU A 324 -6.96 -4.52 -6.92
N LEU A 325 -7.31 -3.76 -7.96
CA LEU A 325 -8.39 -2.77 -7.93
C LEU A 325 -9.80 -3.38 -8.02
N THR A 326 -9.92 -4.66 -8.41
CA THR A 326 -11.18 -5.40 -8.36
C THR A 326 -11.36 -6.24 -7.11
N SER A 327 -10.35 -6.33 -6.22
CA SER A 327 -10.41 -7.03 -4.94
C SER A 327 -11.17 -6.22 -3.89
N GLN A 328 -11.82 -6.92 -2.93
CA GLN A 328 -12.24 -6.33 -1.66
C GLN A 328 -11.01 -5.89 -0.86
N GLY A 329 -11.21 -4.99 0.10
CA GLY A 329 -10.12 -4.37 0.84
C GLY A 329 -9.72 -3.02 0.26
N ILE A 330 -8.63 -2.46 0.74
CA ILE A 330 -8.12 -1.15 0.34
C ILE A 330 -6.94 -1.36 -0.62
N PRO A 331 -7.07 -1.01 -1.90
CA PRO A 331 -5.98 -1.11 -2.83
C PRO A 331 -4.96 0.02 -2.60
N PHE A 332 -3.70 -0.34 -2.65
CA PHE A 332 -2.56 0.56 -2.58
C PHE A 332 -1.70 0.41 -3.85
N ILE A 333 -1.38 1.50 -4.51
CA ILE A 333 -0.52 1.55 -5.70
C ILE A 333 0.69 2.41 -5.41
N HIS A 334 1.88 1.91 -5.74
CA HIS A 334 3.12 2.67 -5.67
C HIS A 334 3.14 3.73 -6.77
N ALA A 335 3.36 4.98 -6.39
CA ALA A 335 3.34 6.12 -7.32
C ALA A 335 4.29 5.92 -8.51
N GLY A 336 3.76 5.99 -9.72
CA GLY A 336 4.47 5.79 -10.98
C GLY A 336 4.33 4.39 -11.59
N ASP A 337 3.87 3.38 -10.84
CA ASP A 337 3.62 2.05 -11.40
C ASP A 337 2.55 2.11 -12.51
N GLU A 338 1.61 3.04 -12.43
CA GLU A 338 0.55 3.30 -13.40
C GLU A 338 1.05 3.83 -14.75
N PHE A 339 2.35 4.13 -14.86
CA PHE A 339 3.02 4.46 -16.13
C PHE A 339 4.42 3.86 -16.24
N LEU A 340 4.66 2.71 -15.59
CA LEU A 340 5.85 1.87 -15.69
C LEU A 340 7.12 2.50 -15.09
N ARG A 341 6.99 3.10 -13.90
CA ARG A 341 8.13 3.61 -13.13
C ARG A 341 9.22 2.56 -12.99
N THR A 342 10.48 2.99 -13.11
CA THR A 342 11.67 2.19 -12.85
C THR A 342 12.60 2.90 -11.87
N LYS A 343 13.20 2.15 -10.94
CA LYS A 343 14.28 2.59 -10.07
C LYS A 343 15.66 2.12 -10.56
N HIS A 344 15.72 1.27 -11.58
CA HIS A 344 17.00 0.76 -12.11
C HIS A 344 17.89 1.86 -12.68
N LYS A 345 17.37 2.73 -13.49
CA LYS A 345 18.05 3.89 -14.10
C LYS A 345 19.57 3.70 -14.32
N GLY A 346 19.97 2.50 -14.79
CA GLY A 346 21.37 2.14 -15.08
C GLY A 346 22.22 1.71 -13.88
N LYS A 347 21.67 1.69 -12.65
CA LYS A 347 22.43 1.36 -11.42
C LYS A 347 22.25 -0.08 -10.92
N GLY A 348 21.51 -0.91 -11.66
CA GLY A 348 21.29 -2.32 -11.33
C GLY A 348 20.22 -2.59 -10.27
N SER A 349 19.85 -3.88 -10.10
CA SER A 349 18.74 -4.31 -9.24
C SER A 349 19.02 -4.10 -7.75
N SER A 350 20.24 -4.26 -7.30
CA SER A 350 20.65 -4.08 -5.90
C SER A 350 20.34 -2.67 -5.38
N MET A 351 20.64 -1.64 -6.18
CA MET A 351 20.31 -0.24 -5.82
C MET A 351 18.81 0.04 -5.94
N ALA A 352 18.13 -0.56 -6.91
CA ALA A 352 16.70 -0.36 -7.13
C ALA A 352 15.84 -0.99 -6.02
N HIS A 353 16.27 -2.15 -5.51
CA HIS A 353 15.55 -2.87 -4.45
C HIS A 353 15.70 -2.20 -3.09
N ASN A 354 16.85 -1.63 -2.75
CA ASN A 354 17.09 -0.96 -1.48
C ASN A 354 17.56 0.49 -1.68
N SER A 355 16.66 1.33 -2.17
CA SER A 355 17.00 2.68 -2.66
C SER A 355 16.89 3.80 -1.62
N TYR A 356 16.85 3.49 -0.33
CA TYR A 356 16.64 4.48 0.75
C TYR A 356 17.75 5.54 0.83
N MET A 357 18.98 5.21 0.45
CA MET A 357 20.11 6.13 0.35
C MET A 357 20.59 6.36 -1.10
N ALA A 358 19.85 5.87 -2.10
CA ALA A 358 20.17 6.16 -3.48
C ALA A 358 19.85 7.63 -3.80
N GLY A 359 20.57 8.21 -4.76
CA GLY A 359 20.34 9.58 -5.17
C GLY A 359 18.92 9.88 -5.67
N ILE A 360 18.60 11.15 -5.74
CA ILE A 360 17.28 11.62 -6.18
C ILE A 360 16.91 11.12 -7.58
N GLU A 361 17.90 10.94 -8.45
CA GLU A 361 17.69 10.40 -9.79
C GLU A 361 17.10 8.98 -9.80
N THR A 362 17.43 8.14 -8.80
CA THR A 362 16.87 6.78 -8.66
C THR A 362 15.43 6.85 -8.15
N ASN A 363 15.17 7.70 -7.18
CA ASN A 363 13.90 7.75 -6.46
C ASN A 363 12.86 8.70 -7.09
N SER A 364 13.28 9.64 -7.93
CA SER A 364 12.38 10.60 -8.58
C SER A 364 11.41 9.94 -9.56
N ILE A 365 10.24 10.53 -9.68
CA ILE A 365 9.24 10.17 -10.70
C ILE A 365 9.64 10.84 -12.01
N ASP A 366 9.85 10.03 -13.05
CA ASP A 366 10.11 10.53 -14.41
C ASP A 366 8.78 10.69 -15.18
N TRP A 367 8.30 11.92 -15.27
CA TRP A 367 7.05 12.24 -15.95
C TRP A 367 7.08 12.01 -17.47
N LYS A 368 8.27 11.86 -18.07
CA LYS A 368 8.40 11.42 -19.47
C LYS A 368 7.78 10.04 -19.66
N LEU A 369 7.88 9.16 -18.67
CA LEU A 369 7.28 7.83 -18.72
C LEU A 369 5.75 7.91 -18.83
N LYS A 370 5.08 8.86 -18.16
CA LYS A 370 3.64 9.06 -18.32
C LYS A 370 3.28 9.45 -19.75
N SER A 371 4.05 10.36 -20.35
CA SER A 371 3.84 10.76 -21.74
C SER A 371 4.02 9.57 -22.71
N THR A 372 5.09 8.79 -22.54
CA THR A 372 5.41 7.65 -23.39
C THR A 372 4.42 6.51 -23.21
N ASN A 373 4.00 6.22 -21.96
CA ASN A 373 3.14 5.11 -21.59
C ASN A 373 1.69 5.56 -21.28
N ASN A 374 1.21 6.61 -21.94
CA ASN A 374 -0.10 7.19 -21.65
C ASN A 374 -1.26 6.17 -21.77
N GLY A 375 -1.14 5.17 -22.64
CA GLY A 375 -2.12 4.09 -22.75
C GLY A 375 -2.21 3.21 -21.49
N ILE A 376 -1.07 2.99 -20.81
CA ILE A 376 -1.02 2.27 -19.52
C ILE A 376 -1.65 3.13 -18.43
N PHE A 377 -1.30 4.41 -18.37
CA PHE A 377 -1.90 5.36 -17.43
C PHE A 377 -3.43 5.43 -17.57
N LYS A 378 -3.95 5.57 -18.79
CA LYS A 378 -5.40 5.59 -19.06
C LYS A 378 -6.11 4.32 -18.59
N TYR A 379 -5.49 3.15 -18.80
CA TYR A 379 -6.02 1.90 -18.28
C TYR A 379 -6.17 1.92 -16.75
N HIS A 380 -5.19 2.49 -16.04
CA HIS A 380 -5.27 2.63 -14.57
C HIS A 380 -6.36 3.62 -14.15
N ALA A 381 -6.47 4.76 -14.81
CA ALA A 381 -7.57 5.72 -14.56
C ALA A 381 -8.95 5.06 -14.79
N ASP A 382 -9.09 4.25 -15.82
CA ASP A 382 -10.29 3.46 -16.09
C ASP A 382 -10.57 2.43 -14.98
N LEU A 383 -9.54 1.78 -14.42
CA LEU A 383 -9.69 0.88 -13.26
C LEU A 383 -10.20 1.60 -12.01
N PHE A 384 -9.64 2.78 -11.70
CA PHE A 384 -10.11 3.59 -10.58
C PHE A 384 -11.56 4.02 -10.79
N LYS A 385 -11.92 4.42 -12.02
CA LYS A 385 -13.29 4.76 -12.38
C LYS A 385 -14.22 3.55 -12.26
N LEU A 386 -13.84 2.38 -12.78
CA LEU A 386 -14.58 1.14 -12.63
C LEU A 386 -14.90 0.85 -11.16
N ARG A 387 -13.88 0.92 -10.28
CA ARG A 387 -14.03 0.70 -8.84
C ARG A 387 -14.93 1.75 -8.19
N LYS A 388 -14.80 3.03 -8.57
CA LYS A 388 -15.65 4.12 -8.08
C LYS A 388 -17.11 3.92 -8.46
N ASP A 389 -17.38 3.52 -9.68
CA ASP A 389 -18.74 3.38 -10.23
C ASP A 389 -19.43 2.08 -9.75
N ASN A 390 -18.66 1.11 -9.21
CA ASN A 390 -19.19 -0.18 -8.78
C ASN A 390 -18.89 -0.42 -7.29
N ASP A 391 -19.86 -0.08 -6.46
CA ASP A 391 -19.71 -0.14 -5.00
C ASP A 391 -19.62 -1.58 -4.47
N GLY A 392 -20.08 -2.59 -5.18
CA GLY A 392 -19.85 -4.00 -4.86
C GLY A 392 -18.37 -4.39 -4.77
N LEU A 393 -17.47 -3.62 -5.40
CA LEU A 393 -16.02 -3.79 -5.27
C LEU A 393 -15.46 -3.16 -3.99
N ARG A 394 -16.22 -2.29 -3.30
CA ARG A 394 -15.77 -1.49 -2.14
C ARG A 394 -16.52 -1.78 -0.86
N TYR A 395 -17.83 -2.02 -0.94
CA TYR A 395 -18.70 -2.18 0.21
C TYR A 395 -18.94 -3.63 0.59
N ARG A 396 -18.98 -3.85 1.89
CA ARG A 396 -19.31 -5.13 2.47
C ARG A 396 -20.82 -5.39 2.43
N LYS A 397 -21.34 -5.80 1.28
CA LYS A 397 -22.66 -6.47 1.19
C LYS A 397 -22.49 -7.99 1.05
N GLY A 398 -21.58 -8.56 1.84
CA GLY A 398 -21.09 -9.91 1.64
C GLY A 398 -19.80 -9.92 0.82
N THR A 399 -19.02 -10.96 0.98
CA THR A 399 -17.69 -11.09 0.35
C THR A 399 -17.76 -11.52 -1.10
N GLY A 400 -18.96 -11.66 -1.66
CA GLY A 400 -19.16 -12.30 -2.95
C GLY A 400 -18.84 -13.80 -2.91
N SER A 401 -18.87 -14.44 -4.08
CA SER A 401 -18.49 -15.84 -4.25
C SER A 401 -17.43 -15.98 -5.33
N THR A 402 -16.68 -17.07 -5.29
CA THR A 402 -15.66 -17.39 -6.29
C THR A 402 -15.87 -18.78 -6.84
N THR A 403 -15.62 -18.97 -8.15
CA THR A 403 -15.43 -20.29 -8.76
C THR A 403 -14.08 -20.32 -9.46
N ILE A 404 -13.45 -21.49 -9.49
CA ILE A 404 -12.14 -21.70 -10.08
C ILE A 404 -12.27 -22.62 -11.27
N SER A 405 -11.67 -22.25 -12.41
CA SER A 405 -11.58 -23.05 -13.63
C SER A 405 -10.13 -23.08 -14.09
N GLY A 406 -9.43 -24.18 -13.84
CA GLY A 406 -7.99 -24.26 -14.02
C GLY A 406 -7.29 -23.20 -13.14
N ASN A 407 -6.51 -22.32 -13.73
CA ASN A 407 -5.86 -21.21 -13.03
C ASN A 407 -6.71 -19.92 -13.02
N ALA A 408 -7.83 -19.87 -13.71
CA ALA A 408 -8.71 -18.69 -13.72
C ALA A 408 -9.61 -18.67 -12.49
N VAL A 409 -9.88 -17.46 -11.98
CA VAL A 409 -10.82 -17.21 -10.89
C VAL A 409 -11.94 -16.32 -11.40
N ASN A 410 -13.19 -16.80 -11.27
CA ASN A 410 -14.37 -16.00 -11.50
C ASN A 410 -14.88 -15.49 -10.15
N TYR A 411 -14.97 -14.20 -9.98
CA TYR A 411 -15.38 -13.54 -8.74
C TYR A 411 -16.70 -12.79 -8.95
N TYR A 412 -17.70 -13.12 -8.17
CA TYR A 412 -19.07 -12.62 -8.32
C TYR A 412 -19.39 -11.66 -7.17
N VAL A 413 -19.75 -10.42 -7.50
CA VAL A 413 -20.16 -9.39 -6.54
C VAL A 413 -21.46 -8.70 -6.98
N GLN A 414 -22.11 -8.02 -6.05
CA GLN A 414 -23.31 -7.25 -6.33
C GLN A 414 -23.18 -5.83 -5.79
N ASN A 415 -23.54 -4.86 -6.63
CA ASN A 415 -23.65 -3.46 -6.25
C ASN A 415 -24.90 -3.24 -5.37
N THR A 416 -24.93 -2.15 -4.61
CA THR A 416 -26.09 -1.80 -3.77
C THR A 416 -27.37 -1.58 -4.54
N ASN A 417 -27.26 -1.16 -5.81
CA ASN A 417 -28.39 -0.99 -6.73
C ASN A 417 -28.90 -2.29 -7.37
N GLY A 418 -28.38 -3.45 -6.94
CA GLY A 418 -28.76 -4.76 -7.44
C GLY A 418 -27.98 -5.24 -8.68
N THR A 419 -27.18 -4.39 -9.31
CA THR A 419 -26.34 -4.80 -10.48
C THR A 419 -25.35 -5.88 -10.05
N LYS A 420 -25.29 -6.97 -10.79
CA LYS A 420 -24.36 -8.08 -10.56
C LYS A 420 -23.16 -7.97 -11.50
N LEU A 421 -21.99 -8.27 -10.97
CA LEU A 421 -20.73 -8.29 -11.72
C LEU A 421 -20.05 -9.64 -11.57
N CYS A 422 -19.51 -10.15 -12.67
CA CYS A 422 -18.55 -11.24 -12.70
C CYS A 422 -17.20 -10.67 -13.11
N ILE A 423 -16.22 -10.78 -12.22
CA ILE A 423 -14.83 -10.41 -12.46
C ILE A 423 -14.08 -11.68 -12.80
N VAL A 424 -13.65 -11.81 -14.06
CA VAL A 424 -12.86 -12.95 -14.54
C VAL A 424 -11.39 -12.59 -14.48
N VAL A 425 -10.65 -13.27 -13.62
CA VAL A 425 -9.20 -13.12 -13.43
C VAL A 425 -8.54 -14.30 -14.14
N ASN A 426 -8.02 -14.06 -15.35
CA ASN A 426 -7.51 -15.11 -16.21
C ASN A 426 -5.99 -14.95 -16.48
N PRO A 427 -5.11 -15.75 -15.85
CA PRO A 427 -3.67 -15.69 -16.09
C PRO A 427 -3.23 -16.45 -17.35
N GLY A 428 -4.09 -17.31 -17.89
CA GLY A 428 -3.76 -18.26 -18.96
C GLY A 428 -4.15 -17.78 -20.36
N ASN A 429 -4.69 -18.69 -21.17
CA ASN A 429 -5.19 -18.41 -22.52
C ASN A 429 -6.60 -17.82 -22.49
N ASN A 430 -7.07 -17.31 -23.63
CA ASN A 430 -8.44 -16.84 -23.78
C ASN A 430 -9.44 -17.93 -23.41
N MET A 431 -10.53 -17.53 -22.79
CA MET A 431 -11.61 -18.41 -22.37
C MET A 431 -12.98 -17.78 -22.64
N SER A 432 -14.00 -18.61 -22.78
CA SER A 432 -15.37 -18.13 -22.89
C SER A 432 -15.84 -17.48 -21.58
N ALA A 433 -16.72 -16.47 -21.71
CA ALA A 433 -17.32 -15.81 -20.56
C ALA A 433 -18.13 -16.82 -19.70
N PRO A 434 -17.93 -16.84 -18.36
CA PRO A 434 -18.62 -17.79 -17.48
C PRO A 434 -20.09 -17.44 -17.24
N VAL A 435 -20.51 -16.24 -17.65
CA VAL A 435 -21.90 -15.74 -17.56
C VAL A 435 -22.28 -15.02 -18.83
N SER A 436 -23.56 -15.07 -19.19
CA SER A 436 -24.11 -14.23 -20.26
C SER A 436 -24.30 -12.80 -19.71
N GLY A 437 -23.75 -11.81 -20.40
CA GLY A 437 -23.84 -10.42 -19.96
C GLY A 437 -23.06 -9.48 -20.87
N LYS A 438 -22.99 -8.22 -20.44
CA LYS A 438 -22.24 -7.18 -21.16
C LYS A 438 -20.86 -7.01 -20.53
N THR A 439 -19.78 -7.21 -21.30
CA THR A 439 -18.44 -6.81 -20.89
C THR A 439 -18.38 -5.28 -20.74
N ILE A 440 -17.97 -4.82 -19.56
CA ILE A 440 -17.85 -3.39 -19.23
C ILE A 440 -16.41 -2.96 -19.02
N PHE A 441 -15.48 -3.92 -18.90
CA PHE A 441 -14.05 -3.68 -18.72
C PHE A 441 -13.24 -4.89 -19.22
N ASP A 442 -12.15 -4.62 -19.93
CA ASP A 442 -11.16 -5.63 -20.34
C ASP A 442 -9.72 -5.05 -20.35
N ILE A 443 -8.79 -5.68 -21.03
CA ILE A 443 -7.39 -5.21 -21.16
C ILE A 443 -7.29 -3.83 -21.88
N ASN A 444 -8.35 -3.38 -22.53
CA ASN A 444 -8.45 -2.06 -23.19
C ASN A 444 -9.14 -1.00 -22.29
N GLY A 445 -9.42 -1.32 -21.04
CA GLY A 445 -10.09 -0.44 -20.08
C GLY A 445 -11.62 -0.45 -20.21
N LEU A 446 -12.27 0.70 -20.00
CA LEU A 446 -13.73 0.87 -20.09
C LEU A 446 -14.29 0.84 -21.52
N SER A 447 -13.44 0.62 -22.52
CA SER A 447 -13.83 0.44 -23.92
C SER A 447 -13.49 -0.98 -24.40
N PRO A 448 -14.15 -2.01 -23.85
CA PRO A 448 -13.84 -3.40 -24.14
C PRO A 448 -14.05 -3.72 -25.64
N LYS A 449 -13.16 -4.57 -26.18
CA LYS A 449 -13.17 -4.94 -27.59
C LYS A 449 -13.58 -6.38 -27.84
N SER A 450 -13.59 -7.22 -26.79
CA SER A 450 -13.90 -8.63 -26.89
C SER A 450 -15.10 -9.03 -26.02
N SER A 451 -15.88 -10.00 -26.47
CA SER A 451 -16.88 -10.72 -25.68
C SER A 451 -16.23 -11.86 -24.88
N ASP A 452 -15.04 -12.32 -25.29
CA ASP A 452 -14.29 -13.38 -24.62
C ASP A 452 -13.40 -12.81 -23.51
N CYS A 453 -13.11 -13.64 -22.53
CA CYS A 453 -12.18 -13.31 -21.45
C CYS A 453 -10.75 -13.57 -21.92
N GLU A 454 -10.04 -12.51 -22.27
CA GLU A 454 -8.67 -12.62 -22.75
C GLU A 454 -7.74 -13.18 -21.69
N GLY A 455 -6.66 -13.82 -22.13
CA GLY A 455 -5.58 -14.33 -21.27
C GLY A 455 -4.71 -13.20 -20.72
N THR A 456 -4.13 -13.42 -19.55
CA THR A 456 -3.34 -12.43 -18.79
C THR A 456 -4.08 -11.09 -18.68
N ALA A 457 -5.35 -11.17 -18.27
CA ALA A 457 -6.25 -10.02 -18.17
C ALA A 457 -7.32 -10.20 -17.09
N VAL A 458 -7.86 -9.06 -16.63
CA VAL A 458 -9.11 -9.00 -15.87
C VAL A 458 -10.21 -8.53 -16.83
N THR A 459 -11.30 -9.31 -16.88
CA THR A 459 -12.51 -8.95 -17.61
C THR A 459 -13.66 -8.77 -16.63
N VAL A 460 -14.43 -7.70 -16.75
CA VAL A 460 -15.59 -7.45 -15.89
C VAL A 460 -16.88 -7.49 -16.74
N ILE A 461 -17.77 -8.38 -16.37
CA ILE A 461 -19.05 -8.63 -17.04
C ILE A 461 -20.17 -8.19 -16.10
N LYS A 462 -21.06 -7.33 -16.60
CA LYS A 462 -22.31 -6.96 -15.95
C LYS A 462 -23.42 -7.91 -16.45
N TYR A 463 -24.15 -8.55 -15.53
CA TYR A 463 -25.20 -9.52 -15.84
C TYR A 463 -26.43 -9.40 -14.94
#